data_258108307ccf46643ed6df02229cc69f
#
_entry.id   258108307ccf46643ed6df02229cc69f
#
_cell.length_a   1.000
_cell.length_b   1.000
_cell.length_c   1.000
_cell.angle_alpha   90.00
_cell.angle_beta   90.00
_cell.angle_gamma   90.00
#
_symmetry.space_group_name_H-M   'P 1'
#
loop_
_entity.id
_entity.type
_entity.pdbx_description
1 polymer ?
#
loop_
_entity_poly.entity_id
_entity_poly.type
_entity_poly.pdbx_seq_one_letter_code
_entity_poly.pdbx_strand_id
1 'polypeptide(L)'
;VALHRWRPGHRHGGRARLKDVASGQRPAAFFDVDGTLLTVQSGTLYLGYLRRHGLMDLSDLVRIYWSFLTYRLGMLNVKGLAEVSSRWLAGQLESDVAEHCRHWYETEVAGYFSEAMLGKVVEHQSAGHVVALLTGGTRYLNDWIAADLGIEHLLASRLEVVEGRFTGQPVGPLCYGRGKIA
;
A
#
# COMPACT_ATOMS: atom_id res chain seq x y z
N VAL A 1 8.07 -13.04 -19.65
CA VAL A 1 7.08 -13.86 -18.96
C VAL A 1 5.79 -13.06 -18.97
N ALA A 2 4.76 -13.57 -19.68
CA ALA A 2 3.51 -12.87 -19.91
C ALA A 2 2.79 -12.65 -18.57
N LEU A 3 2.49 -11.40 -18.28
CA LEU A 3 1.57 -11.01 -17.21
C LEU A 3 0.22 -11.69 -17.46
N HIS A 4 -0.10 -12.71 -16.67
CA HIS A 4 -1.44 -13.26 -16.61
C HIS A 4 -2.36 -12.16 -16.06
N ARG A 5 -2.94 -11.40 -17.00
CA ARG A 5 -4.07 -10.51 -16.74
C ARG A 5 -5.15 -11.35 -16.07
N TRP A 6 -5.30 -11.21 -14.75
CA TRP A 6 -6.36 -11.86 -14.02
C TRP A 6 -7.71 -11.42 -14.64
N ARG A 7 -8.46 -12.38 -15.19
CA ARG A 7 -9.82 -12.16 -15.70
C ARG A 7 -10.80 -12.72 -14.68
N PRO A 8 -11.78 -11.95 -14.19
CA PRO A 8 -12.82 -12.49 -13.33
C PRO A 8 -13.61 -13.55 -14.09
N GLY A 9 -13.51 -14.79 -13.64
CA GLY A 9 -14.35 -15.89 -14.11
C GLY A 9 -15.79 -15.65 -13.71
N HIS A 10 -16.71 -15.75 -14.66
CA HIS A 10 -18.15 -15.59 -14.50
C HIS A 10 -18.76 -16.58 -13.50
N ARG A 11 -19.63 -16.03 -12.64
CA ARG A 11 -20.78 -16.62 -11.93
C ARG A 11 -20.54 -17.36 -10.61
N HIS A 12 -21.09 -16.73 -9.55
CA HIS A 12 -22.25 -17.28 -8.85
C HIS A 12 -22.99 -16.13 -8.14
N GLY A 13 -24.23 -15.85 -8.59
CA GLY A 13 -25.10 -14.84 -8.01
C GLY A 13 -25.55 -15.23 -6.62
N GLY A 14 -24.94 -14.66 -5.60
CA GLY A 14 -25.52 -14.60 -4.27
C GLY A 14 -26.59 -13.51 -4.27
N ARG A 15 -27.84 -13.85 -3.95
CA ARG A 15 -28.93 -12.89 -3.78
C ARG A 15 -28.55 -11.92 -2.67
N ALA A 16 -28.18 -10.70 -3.04
CA ALA A 16 -28.12 -9.58 -2.09
C ALA A 16 -29.49 -9.47 -1.42
N ARG A 17 -29.51 -9.41 -0.08
CA ARG A 17 -30.77 -9.20 0.65
C ARG A 17 -31.25 -7.78 0.36
N LEU A 18 -32.39 -7.69 -0.32
CA LEU A 18 -33.06 -6.44 -0.69
C LEU A 18 -33.43 -5.51 0.50
N LYS A 19 -33.09 -5.90 1.73
CA LYS A 19 -33.36 -5.09 2.93
C LYS A 19 -32.35 -3.97 3.21
N ASP A 20 -31.14 -4.02 2.62
CA ASP A 20 -30.09 -3.04 2.92
C ASP A 20 -30.10 -1.82 1.97
N VAL A 21 -30.97 -1.83 0.97
CA VAL A 21 -31.08 -0.75 -0.04
C VAL A 21 -31.93 0.43 0.44
N ALA A 22 -32.64 0.27 1.57
CA ALA A 22 -33.61 1.27 2.01
C ALA A 22 -32.99 2.53 2.69
N SER A 23 -31.69 2.51 3.05
CA SER A 23 -31.03 3.65 3.76
C SER A 23 -30.18 4.56 2.88
N GLY A 24 -30.06 4.30 1.59
CA GLY A 24 -29.19 5.07 0.69
C GLY A 24 -27.69 4.95 0.99
N GLN A 25 -27.30 4.22 2.02
CA GLN A 25 -25.89 3.98 2.39
C GLN A 25 -25.44 2.62 1.81
N ARG A 26 -24.43 2.67 0.94
CA ARG A 26 -23.78 1.44 0.45
C ARG A 26 -22.78 0.95 1.50
N PRO A 27 -22.77 -0.35 1.84
CA PRO A 27 -21.74 -0.92 2.70
C PRO A 27 -20.34 -0.65 2.14
N ALA A 28 -19.37 -0.44 3.02
CA ALA A 28 -17.99 -0.27 2.63
C ALA A 28 -17.13 -1.44 3.14
N ALA A 29 -16.21 -1.89 2.31
CA ALA A 29 -15.20 -2.89 2.65
C ALA A 29 -13.82 -2.27 2.56
N PHE A 30 -13.06 -2.35 3.66
CA PHE A 30 -11.70 -1.84 3.74
C PHE A 30 -10.71 -3.00 3.72
N PHE A 31 -9.73 -2.93 2.83
CA PHE A 31 -8.67 -3.93 2.71
C PHE A 31 -7.33 -3.32 3.09
N ASP A 32 -6.64 -3.97 4.03
CA ASP A 32 -5.22 -3.70 4.28
C ASP A 32 -4.38 -4.36 3.17
N VAL A 33 -3.18 -3.85 2.95
CA VAL A 33 -2.31 -4.33 1.88
C VAL A 33 -1.31 -5.36 2.43
N ASP A 34 -0.46 -4.94 3.36
CA ASP A 34 0.64 -5.75 3.87
C ASP A 34 0.16 -6.91 4.75
N GLY A 35 0.50 -8.15 4.37
CA GLY A 35 0.06 -9.36 5.08
C GLY A 35 -1.44 -9.67 4.92
N THR A 36 -2.14 -8.94 4.03
CA THR A 36 -3.55 -9.14 3.73
C THR A 36 -3.75 -9.35 2.23
N LEU A 37 -3.82 -8.28 1.43
CA LEU A 37 -3.86 -8.41 -0.04
C LEU A 37 -2.53 -8.97 -0.59
N LEU A 38 -1.42 -8.54 -0.03
CA LEU A 38 -0.11 -9.15 -0.27
C LEU A 38 0.22 -10.14 0.84
N THR A 39 0.77 -11.29 0.47
CA THR A 39 1.23 -12.33 1.42
C THR A 39 2.53 -11.95 2.14
N VAL A 40 3.13 -10.82 1.78
CA VAL A 40 4.42 -10.31 2.27
C VAL A 40 4.26 -8.89 2.83
N GLN A 41 5.30 -8.42 3.51
CA GLN A 41 5.43 -7.02 3.95
C GLN A 41 6.12 -6.22 2.83
N SER A 42 5.39 -5.35 2.15
CA SER A 42 5.88 -4.59 1.00
C SER A 42 7.11 -3.72 1.34
N GLY A 43 7.13 -3.11 2.53
CA GLY A 43 8.26 -2.31 2.97
C GLY A 43 9.58 -3.09 3.03
N THR A 44 9.56 -4.33 3.55
CA THR A 44 10.76 -5.19 3.59
C THR A 44 11.19 -5.61 2.19
N LEU A 45 10.22 -5.97 1.33
CA LEU A 45 10.49 -6.34 -0.05
C LEU A 45 11.10 -5.17 -0.82
N TYR A 46 10.59 -3.95 -0.62
CA TYR A 46 11.09 -2.73 -1.25
C TYR A 46 12.53 -2.41 -0.86
N LEU A 47 12.90 -2.52 0.42
CA LEU A 47 14.27 -2.34 0.87
C LEU A 47 15.23 -3.31 0.16
N GLY A 48 14.81 -4.56 0.00
CA GLY A 48 15.56 -5.55 -0.78
C GLY A 48 15.72 -5.16 -2.26
N TYR A 49 14.66 -4.67 -2.87
CA TYR A 49 14.69 -4.17 -4.25
C TYR A 49 15.66 -2.98 -4.39
N LEU A 50 15.51 -1.95 -3.57
CA LEU A 50 16.38 -0.76 -3.59
C LEU A 50 17.86 -1.12 -3.46
N ARG A 51 18.17 -2.07 -2.57
CA ARG A 51 19.53 -2.53 -2.37
C ARG A 51 20.08 -3.26 -3.59
N ARG A 52 19.30 -4.16 -4.20
CA ARG A 52 19.73 -4.92 -5.40
C ARG A 52 19.99 -4.01 -6.60
N HIS A 53 19.23 -2.94 -6.73
CA HIS A 53 19.34 -1.97 -7.83
C HIS A 53 20.29 -0.80 -7.54
N GLY A 54 20.98 -0.79 -6.38
CA GLY A 54 21.91 0.28 -6.03
C GLY A 54 21.24 1.64 -5.78
N LEU A 55 19.93 1.64 -5.48
CA LEU A 55 19.12 2.84 -5.24
C LEU A 55 19.14 3.30 -3.78
N MET A 56 19.77 2.52 -2.89
CA MET A 56 19.90 2.83 -1.47
C MET A 56 21.25 2.40 -0.93
N ASP A 57 21.89 3.28 -0.19
CA ASP A 57 23.16 3.01 0.48
C ASP A 57 22.99 2.06 1.67
N LEU A 58 24.04 1.31 1.98
CA LEU A 58 24.03 0.40 3.13
C LEU A 58 23.79 1.12 4.45
N SER A 59 24.31 2.35 4.60
CA SER A 59 24.10 3.18 5.79
C SER A 59 22.62 3.52 6.02
N ASP A 60 21.85 3.81 4.96
CA ASP A 60 20.43 4.09 5.06
C ASP A 60 19.63 2.82 5.39
N LEU A 61 20.01 1.70 4.77
CA LEU A 61 19.42 0.41 5.09
C LEU A 61 19.59 0.04 6.56
N VAL A 62 20.82 0.17 7.09
CA VAL A 62 21.12 -0.11 8.50
C VAL A 62 20.33 0.84 9.42
N ARG A 63 20.23 2.13 9.06
CA ARG A 63 19.47 3.12 9.84
C ARG A 63 17.98 2.78 9.89
N ILE A 64 17.39 2.39 8.76
CA ILE A 64 15.98 1.99 8.68
C ILE A 64 15.76 0.71 9.51
N TYR A 65 16.62 -0.29 9.35
CA TYR A 65 16.51 -1.54 10.11
C TYR A 65 16.62 -1.32 11.63
N TRP A 66 17.55 -0.44 12.04
CA TRP A 66 17.69 -0.04 13.44
C TRP A 66 16.44 0.68 13.97
N SER A 67 15.83 1.54 13.14
CA SER A 67 14.59 2.22 13.52
C SER A 67 13.40 1.26 13.70
N PHE A 68 13.31 0.21 12.89
CA PHE A 68 12.33 -0.86 13.09
C PHE A 68 12.56 -1.62 14.40
N LEU A 69 13.82 -1.92 14.71
CA LEU A 69 14.16 -2.62 15.96
C LEU A 69 13.78 -1.76 17.18
N THR A 70 14.17 -0.49 17.19
CA THR A 70 13.84 0.44 18.29
C THR A 70 12.33 0.70 18.40
N TYR A 71 11.59 0.71 17.28
CA TYR A 71 10.15 0.74 17.29
C TYR A 71 9.55 -0.52 17.95
N ARG A 72 10.04 -1.71 17.62
CA ARG A 72 9.57 -2.98 18.23
C ARG A 72 9.88 -3.06 19.73
N LEU A 73 10.94 -2.43 20.18
CA LEU A 73 11.29 -2.32 21.59
C LEU A 73 10.52 -1.21 22.34
N GLY A 74 9.61 -0.51 21.65
CA GLY A 74 8.81 0.58 22.25
C GLY A 74 9.59 1.88 22.50
N MET A 75 10.83 1.99 22.00
CA MET A 75 11.68 3.16 22.18
C MET A 75 11.39 4.25 21.13
N LEU A 76 10.80 3.87 20.01
CA LEU A 76 10.43 4.77 18.90
C LEU A 76 8.94 4.65 18.64
N ASN A 77 8.25 5.77 18.44
CA ASN A 77 6.85 5.77 18.04
C ASN A 77 6.70 5.68 16.49
N VAL A 78 5.45 5.46 16.04
CA VAL A 78 5.13 5.31 14.60
C VAL A 78 5.57 6.53 13.78
N LYS A 79 5.42 7.75 14.32
CA LYS A 79 5.83 8.99 13.64
C LYS A 79 7.35 9.02 13.45
N GLY A 80 8.12 8.75 14.48
CA GLY A 80 9.58 8.68 14.39
C GLY A 80 10.06 7.59 13.43
N LEU A 81 9.39 6.42 13.41
CA LEU A 81 9.68 5.38 12.43
C LEU A 81 9.44 5.87 10.99
N ALA A 82 8.33 6.54 10.74
CA ALA A 82 8.02 7.10 9.42
C ALA A 82 9.02 8.17 9.00
N GLU A 83 9.39 9.09 9.91
CA GLU A 83 10.39 10.13 9.65
C GLU A 83 11.77 9.54 9.30
N VAL A 84 12.24 8.54 10.04
CA VAL A 84 13.51 7.87 9.73
C VAL A 84 13.43 7.11 8.41
N SER A 85 12.31 6.39 8.18
CA SER A 85 12.13 5.57 6.99
C SER A 85 11.94 6.38 5.70
N SER A 86 11.49 7.64 5.78
CA SER A 86 11.33 8.51 4.61
C SER A 86 12.52 9.44 4.35
N ARG A 87 13.40 9.61 5.32
CA ARG A 87 14.53 10.58 5.24
C ARG A 87 15.46 10.35 4.06
N TRP A 88 15.68 9.10 3.66
CA TRP A 88 16.54 8.77 2.51
C TRP A 88 15.97 9.27 1.17
N LEU A 89 14.66 9.56 1.11
CA LEU A 89 14.02 10.15 -0.06
C LEU A 89 14.31 11.64 -0.22
N ALA A 90 14.82 12.32 0.81
CA ALA A 90 15.05 13.77 0.78
C ALA A 90 15.87 14.18 -0.44
N GLY A 91 15.36 15.13 -1.22
CA GLY A 91 15.98 15.66 -2.45
C GLY A 91 15.72 14.80 -3.71
N GLN A 92 15.21 13.58 -3.60
CA GLN A 92 14.87 12.76 -4.77
C GLN A 92 13.65 13.32 -5.50
N LEU A 93 13.62 13.21 -6.82
CA LEU A 93 12.45 13.58 -7.63
C LEU A 93 11.30 12.61 -7.37
N GLU A 94 10.11 13.16 -7.20
CA GLU A 94 8.89 12.36 -7.01
C GLU A 94 8.64 11.44 -8.23
N SER A 95 8.90 11.96 -9.46
CA SER A 95 8.77 11.20 -10.70
C SER A 95 9.63 9.94 -10.72
N ASP A 96 10.88 10.05 -10.25
CA ASP A 96 11.82 8.94 -10.29
C ASP A 96 11.41 7.85 -9.29
N VAL A 97 10.99 8.25 -8.09
CA VAL A 97 10.48 7.32 -7.08
C VAL A 97 9.19 6.64 -7.56
N ALA A 98 8.28 7.38 -8.20
CA ALA A 98 7.07 6.82 -8.77
C ALA A 98 7.38 5.79 -9.86
N GLU A 99 8.33 6.08 -10.75
CA GLU A 99 8.77 5.15 -11.80
C GLU A 99 9.45 3.91 -11.22
N HIS A 100 10.33 4.05 -10.22
CA HIS A 100 10.92 2.91 -9.51
C HIS A 100 9.86 2.04 -8.84
N CYS A 101 8.84 2.64 -8.20
CA CYS A 101 7.75 1.90 -7.59
C CYS A 101 6.91 1.17 -8.64
N ARG A 102 6.67 1.78 -9.81
CA ARG A 102 5.98 1.14 -10.94
C ARG A 102 6.74 -0.11 -11.40
N HIS A 103 8.04 0.05 -11.73
CA HIS A 103 8.87 -1.05 -12.18
C HIS A 103 8.95 -2.18 -11.15
N TRP A 104 9.13 -1.82 -9.88
CA TRP A 104 9.14 -2.78 -8.78
C TRP A 104 7.80 -3.53 -8.64
N TYR A 105 6.68 -2.81 -8.77
CA TYR A 105 5.35 -3.42 -8.76
C TYR A 105 5.21 -4.48 -9.87
N GLU A 106 5.56 -4.10 -11.10
CA GLU A 106 5.43 -4.96 -12.28
C GLU A 106 6.34 -6.19 -12.23
N THR A 107 7.53 -6.05 -11.67
CA THR A 107 8.55 -7.11 -11.69
C THR A 107 8.51 -8.03 -10.48
N GLU A 108 8.12 -7.54 -9.32
CA GLU A 108 8.20 -8.33 -8.08
C GLU A 108 6.87 -8.41 -7.32
N VAL A 109 6.20 -7.28 -7.07
CA VAL A 109 5.07 -7.24 -6.12
C VAL A 109 3.86 -8.00 -6.62
N ALA A 110 3.56 -7.89 -7.91
CA ALA A 110 2.38 -8.52 -8.52
C ALA A 110 2.32 -10.06 -8.35
N GLY A 111 3.46 -10.69 -8.05
CA GLY A 111 3.53 -12.13 -7.76
C GLY A 111 3.12 -12.54 -6.34
N TYR A 112 2.88 -11.56 -5.43
CA TYR A 112 2.62 -11.84 -4.01
C TYR A 112 1.17 -11.64 -3.58
N PHE A 113 0.24 -11.48 -4.50
CA PHE A 113 -1.16 -11.36 -4.16
C PHE A 113 -1.73 -12.64 -3.53
N SER A 114 -2.54 -12.48 -2.48
CA SER A 114 -3.32 -13.55 -1.88
C SER A 114 -4.56 -13.85 -2.73
N GLU A 115 -4.61 -15.01 -3.36
CA GLU A 115 -5.78 -15.43 -4.17
C GLU A 115 -7.09 -15.38 -3.37
N ALA A 116 -7.05 -15.79 -2.09
CA ALA A 116 -8.19 -15.76 -1.20
C ALA A 116 -8.71 -14.33 -0.99
N MET A 117 -7.80 -13.36 -0.84
CA MET A 117 -8.17 -11.96 -0.63
C MET A 117 -8.60 -11.27 -1.93
N LEU A 118 -8.00 -11.63 -3.06
CA LEU A 118 -8.50 -11.20 -4.38
C LEU A 118 -9.95 -11.65 -4.59
N GLY A 119 -10.27 -12.89 -4.22
CA GLY A 119 -11.66 -13.39 -4.25
C GLY A 119 -12.61 -12.55 -3.39
N LYS A 120 -12.15 -12.08 -2.22
CA LYS A 120 -12.96 -11.20 -1.35
C LYS A 120 -13.15 -9.79 -1.94
N VAL A 121 -12.14 -9.22 -2.58
CA VAL A 121 -12.29 -7.94 -3.30
C VAL A 121 -13.40 -8.06 -4.35
N VAL A 122 -13.36 -9.11 -5.18
CA VAL A 122 -14.36 -9.33 -6.23
C VAL A 122 -15.75 -9.57 -5.66
N GLU A 123 -15.86 -10.33 -4.56
CA GLU A 123 -17.13 -10.58 -3.86
C GLU A 123 -17.78 -9.24 -3.44
N HIS A 124 -17.01 -8.34 -2.81
CA HIS A 124 -17.50 -7.04 -2.36
C HIS A 124 -17.84 -6.11 -3.54
N GLN A 125 -17.01 -6.06 -4.58
CA GLN A 125 -17.28 -5.28 -5.78
C GLN A 125 -18.55 -5.75 -6.48
N SER A 126 -18.73 -7.07 -6.62
CA SER A 126 -19.91 -7.68 -7.25
C SER A 126 -21.20 -7.46 -6.45
N ALA A 127 -21.09 -7.32 -5.12
CA ALA A 127 -22.20 -6.98 -4.24
C ALA A 127 -22.54 -5.47 -4.26
N GLY A 128 -21.81 -4.64 -5.02
CA GLY A 128 -22.01 -3.18 -5.11
C GLY A 128 -21.55 -2.42 -3.87
N HIS A 129 -20.70 -3.02 -3.03
CA HIS A 129 -20.09 -2.34 -1.89
C HIS A 129 -19.05 -1.32 -2.36
N VAL A 130 -18.84 -0.27 -1.59
CA VAL A 130 -17.68 0.61 -1.75
C VAL A 130 -16.45 -0.15 -1.27
N VAL A 131 -15.45 -0.34 -2.14
CA VAL A 131 -14.20 -1.00 -1.77
C VAL A 131 -13.10 0.03 -1.67
N ALA A 132 -12.34 0.01 -0.58
CA ALA A 132 -11.24 0.91 -0.32
C ALA A 132 -9.99 0.18 0.17
N LEU A 133 -8.82 0.64 -0.26
CA LEU A 133 -7.55 0.26 0.35
C LEU A 133 -7.26 1.17 1.55
N LEU A 134 -6.83 0.57 2.66
CA LEU A 134 -6.47 1.28 3.88
C LEU A 134 -5.11 0.77 4.37
N THR A 135 -4.02 1.46 4.00
CA THR A 135 -2.66 1.00 4.19
C THR A 135 -1.76 2.00 4.91
N GLY A 136 -0.81 1.50 5.71
CA GLY A 136 0.27 2.30 6.27
C GLY A 136 1.36 2.69 5.27
N GLY A 137 1.42 2.02 4.12
CA GLY A 137 2.33 2.34 3.02
C GLY A 137 2.00 3.66 2.32
N THR A 138 2.88 4.09 1.43
CA THR A 138 2.69 5.30 0.62
C THR A 138 1.87 4.99 -0.63
N ARG A 139 1.34 6.04 -1.27
CA ARG A 139 0.55 5.91 -2.50
C ARG A 139 1.31 5.32 -3.69
N TYR A 140 2.64 5.50 -3.76
CA TYR A 140 3.44 5.19 -4.95
C TYR A 140 3.40 3.72 -5.38
N LEU A 141 3.34 2.77 -4.42
CA LEU A 141 3.03 1.37 -4.70
C LEU A 141 1.52 1.15 -4.80
N ASN A 142 0.77 1.72 -3.87
CA ASN A 142 -0.62 1.35 -3.65
C ASN A 142 -1.56 1.89 -4.72
N ASP A 143 -1.18 2.94 -5.46
CA ASP A 143 -1.90 3.40 -6.65
C ASP A 143 -1.91 2.30 -7.74
N TRP A 144 -0.81 1.55 -7.92
CA TRP A 144 -0.74 0.44 -8.88
C TRP A 144 -1.59 -0.75 -8.43
N ILE A 145 -1.54 -1.09 -7.13
CA ILE A 145 -2.41 -2.13 -6.55
C ILE A 145 -3.89 -1.77 -6.73
N ALA A 146 -4.25 -0.52 -6.42
CA ALA A 146 -5.62 -0.03 -6.56
C ALA A 146 -6.10 -0.08 -8.02
N ALA A 147 -5.25 0.37 -8.96
CA ALA A 147 -5.55 0.35 -10.39
C ALA A 147 -5.79 -1.07 -10.93
N ASP A 148 -4.92 -2.03 -10.58
CA ASP A 148 -5.05 -3.41 -11.02
C ASP A 148 -6.30 -4.11 -10.46
N LEU A 149 -6.70 -3.76 -9.24
CA LEU A 149 -7.88 -4.32 -8.58
C LEU A 149 -9.17 -3.54 -8.90
N GLY A 150 -9.11 -2.45 -9.66
CA GLY A 150 -10.25 -1.60 -9.95
C GLY A 150 -10.84 -0.94 -8.70
N ILE A 151 -9.98 -0.58 -7.72
CA ILE A 151 -10.37 0.08 -6.47
C ILE A 151 -10.13 1.57 -6.60
N GLU A 152 -11.19 2.39 -6.47
CA GLU A 152 -11.11 3.84 -6.63
C GLU A 152 -10.65 4.58 -5.36
N HIS A 153 -10.82 3.97 -4.21
CA HIS A 153 -10.59 4.61 -2.91
C HIS A 153 -9.30 4.08 -2.27
N LEU A 154 -8.33 4.97 -2.10
CA LEU A 154 -7.05 4.67 -1.45
C LEU A 154 -6.80 5.63 -0.28
N LEU A 155 -6.71 5.08 0.92
CA LEU A 155 -6.24 5.76 2.13
C LEU A 155 -4.83 5.24 2.44
N ALA A 156 -3.83 6.08 2.19
CA ALA A 156 -2.42 5.76 2.33
C ALA A 156 -1.68 6.90 3.04
N SER A 157 -0.53 6.61 3.62
CA SER A 157 0.34 7.64 4.17
C SER A 157 0.90 8.54 3.06
N ARG A 158 1.06 9.82 3.37
CA ARG A 158 1.57 10.81 2.42
C ARG A 158 2.94 11.31 2.84
N LEU A 159 3.77 11.59 1.84
CA LEU A 159 5.07 12.23 1.99
C LEU A 159 5.00 13.64 1.45
N GLU A 160 5.76 14.55 2.06
CA GLU A 160 5.85 15.94 1.63
C GLU A 160 6.71 16.04 0.37
N VAL A 161 6.17 16.74 -0.63
CA VAL A 161 6.84 17.05 -1.88
C VAL A 161 6.80 18.57 -2.08
N VAL A 162 7.97 19.17 -2.30
CA VAL A 162 8.14 20.59 -2.59
C VAL A 162 8.91 20.70 -3.90
N GLU A 163 8.39 21.45 -4.86
CA GLU A 163 8.97 21.63 -6.20
C GLU A 163 9.34 20.29 -6.89
N GLY A 164 8.47 19.28 -6.74
CA GLY A 164 8.64 17.95 -7.34
C GLY A 164 9.70 17.07 -6.66
N ARG A 165 10.20 17.48 -5.48
CA ARG A 165 11.19 16.72 -4.71
C ARG A 165 10.66 16.39 -3.32
N PHE A 166 10.98 15.20 -2.85
CA PHE A 166 10.69 14.83 -1.48
C PHE A 166 11.50 15.64 -0.48
N THR A 167 10.84 16.09 0.60
CA THR A 167 11.55 16.69 1.75
C THR A 167 12.08 15.64 2.71
N GLY A 168 11.61 14.37 2.58
CA GLY A 168 11.90 13.30 3.51
C GLY A 168 11.01 13.33 4.76
N GLN A 169 9.94 14.11 4.75
CA GLN A 169 9.00 14.22 5.87
C GLN A 169 7.63 13.62 5.53
N PRO A 170 6.98 12.91 6.47
CA PRO A 170 5.59 12.51 6.32
C PRO A 170 4.65 13.71 6.53
N VAL A 171 3.51 13.70 5.83
CA VAL A 171 2.48 14.77 5.91
C VAL A 171 1.19 14.23 6.52
N GLY A 172 0.65 14.99 7.49
CA GLY A 172 -0.64 14.70 8.10
C GLY A 172 -0.63 13.47 9.02
N PRO A 173 -1.81 12.96 9.37
CA PRO A 173 -1.90 11.74 10.14
C PRO A 173 -1.42 10.55 9.31
N LEU A 174 -0.53 9.74 9.89
CA LEU A 174 -0.10 8.49 9.26
C LEU A 174 -1.26 7.51 9.26
N CYS A 175 -1.48 6.85 8.14
CA CYS A 175 -2.51 5.82 7.98
C CYS A 175 -2.09 4.51 8.68
N TYR A 176 -1.81 4.59 9.99
CA TYR A 176 -1.31 3.48 10.81
C TYR A 176 -1.94 3.49 12.20
N GLY A 177 -2.31 2.33 12.72
CA GLY A 177 -2.91 2.19 14.05
C GLY A 177 -4.14 3.09 14.22
N ARG A 178 -4.13 4.00 15.22
CA ARG A 178 -5.23 4.95 15.48
C ARG A 178 -5.48 5.92 14.32
N GLY A 179 -4.49 6.21 13.47
CA GLY A 179 -4.64 7.04 12.28
C GLY A 179 -5.48 6.38 11.17
N LYS A 180 -5.78 5.09 11.26
CA LYS A 180 -6.74 4.41 10.37
C LYS A 180 -8.21 4.68 10.73
N ILE A 181 -8.48 5.30 11.88
CA ILE A 181 -9.84 5.53 12.42
C ILE A 181 -10.18 7.04 12.49
N ALA A 182 -9.20 7.90 12.23
CA ALA A 182 -9.37 9.35 12.17
C ALA A 182 -9.71 9.76 10.73
#